data_b6d9d2817f4dd496ebfc024ce2e28d27
#
_entry.id   b6d9d2817f4dd496ebfc024ce2e28d27
#
_cell.length_a   1.000
_cell.length_b   1.000
_cell.length_c   1.000
_cell.angle_alpha   90.00
_cell.angle_beta   90.00
_cell.angle_gamma   90.00
#
_symmetry.space_group_name_H-M   'P 1'
#
loop_
_entity.id
_entity.type
_entity.pdbx_description
1 polymer ?
#
loop_
_entity_poly.entity_id
_entity_poly.type
_entity_poly.pdbx_seq_one_letter_code
_entity_poly.pdbx_strand_id
1 'polypeptide(L)'
;MSLSIDAGTVKEYAVLFGALLSAIVFGTYWVPKLIVSLLPTQNLKKKYDAEWALVTGSSSGIGKSIAFALAKQGVNVVLVALQEPLLDETFEELKASFGDRKFLKIGVNLGAPGYVDKIADATKDIDVQLVFNNAGYMLTGFFDKTPLARLMMNHECNATSAMQITHVFVTRMLEKNLRGCVVFTSSA
;
A
#
# COMPACT_ATOMS: atom_id res chain seq x y z
N MET A 1 -10.37 50.45 -36.29
CA MET A 1 -9.68 50.78 -35.03
C MET A 1 -8.93 49.54 -34.57
N SER A 2 -7.65 49.39 -34.97
CA SER A 2 -6.84 48.26 -34.59
C SER A 2 -6.29 48.53 -33.19
N LEU A 3 -6.70 47.71 -32.22
CA LEU A 3 -6.05 47.69 -30.91
C LEU A 3 -4.64 47.09 -31.08
N SER A 4 -3.64 47.94 -31.22
CA SER A 4 -2.24 47.53 -31.11
C SER A 4 -1.91 47.41 -29.63
N ILE A 5 -1.89 46.15 -29.12
CA ILE A 5 -1.41 45.90 -27.77
C ILE A 5 0.10 46.16 -27.78
N ASP A 6 0.57 47.08 -26.93
CA ASP A 6 1.99 47.37 -26.77
C ASP A 6 2.78 46.19 -26.25
N ALA A 7 3.98 45.96 -26.79
CA ALA A 7 4.85 44.85 -26.41
C ALA A 7 5.23 44.83 -24.89
N GLY A 8 5.27 46.02 -24.27
CA GLY A 8 5.46 46.19 -22.83
C GLY A 8 4.33 45.55 -22.02
N THR A 9 3.10 45.89 -22.41
CA THR A 9 1.86 45.37 -21.81
C THR A 9 1.78 43.82 -21.92
N VAL A 10 2.14 43.27 -23.08
CA VAL A 10 2.18 41.81 -23.29
C VAL A 10 3.17 41.14 -22.34
N LYS A 11 4.35 41.73 -22.16
CA LYS A 11 5.39 41.21 -21.26
C LYS A 11 4.92 41.26 -19.81
N GLU A 12 4.26 42.31 -19.35
CA GLU A 12 3.72 42.39 -17.99
C GLU A 12 2.67 41.30 -17.71
N TYR A 13 1.71 41.13 -18.63
CA TYR A 13 0.72 40.04 -18.49
C TYR A 13 1.33 38.67 -18.53
N ALA A 14 2.37 38.43 -19.33
CA ALA A 14 3.08 37.16 -19.36
C ALA A 14 3.79 36.88 -18.02
N VAL A 15 4.40 37.87 -17.40
CA VAL A 15 5.02 37.72 -16.07
C VAL A 15 3.98 37.49 -15.00
N LEU A 16 2.88 38.24 -15.00
CA LEU A 16 1.78 38.03 -14.04
C LEU A 16 1.15 36.64 -14.18
N PHE A 17 0.92 36.19 -15.41
CA PHE A 17 0.39 34.84 -15.68
C PHE A 17 1.35 33.77 -15.19
N GLY A 18 2.65 33.89 -15.46
CA GLY A 18 3.67 32.99 -14.97
C GLY A 18 3.73 32.90 -13.43
N ALA A 19 3.67 34.07 -12.78
CA ALA A 19 3.64 34.16 -11.32
C ALA A 19 2.38 33.50 -10.72
N LEU A 20 1.21 33.78 -11.33
CA LEU A 20 -0.06 33.19 -10.89
C LEU A 20 -0.06 31.68 -11.08
N LEU A 21 0.40 31.18 -12.23
CA LEU A 21 0.51 29.73 -12.49
C LEU A 21 1.44 29.06 -11.49
N SER A 22 2.59 29.66 -11.21
CA SER A 22 3.53 29.14 -10.21
C SER A 22 2.93 29.10 -8.81
N ALA A 23 2.20 30.14 -8.42
CA ALA A 23 1.51 30.19 -7.12
C ALA A 23 0.41 29.12 -7.00
N ILE A 24 -0.34 28.88 -8.08
CA ILE A 24 -1.36 27.82 -8.13
C ILE A 24 -0.71 26.44 -7.99
N VAL A 25 0.34 26.16 -8.77
CA VAL A 25 1.06 24.86 -8.68
C VAL A 25 1.66 24.65 -7.30
N PHE A 26 2.30 25.70 -6.75
CA PHE A 26 2.85 25.62 -5.39
C PHE A 26 1.74 25.40 -4.36
N GLY A 27 0.66 26.16 -4.42
CA GLY A 27 -0.45 26.06 -3.47
C GLY A 27 -1.16 24.71 -3.53
N THR A 28 -1.47 24.21 -4.73
CA THR A 28 -2.19 22.94 -4.91
C THR A 28 -1.34 21.70 -4.59
N TYR A 29 -0.03 21.78 -4.75
CA TYR A 29 0.87 20.65 -4.52
C TYR A 29 1.48 20.66 -3.10
N TRP A 30 2.06 21.79 -2.69
CA TRP A 30 2.83 21.85 -1.44
C TRP A 30 1.99 22.07 -0.19
N VAL A 31 0.91 22.88 -0.29
CA VAL A 31 0.06 23.16 0.88
C VAL A 31 -0.61 21.90 1.41
N PRO A 32 -1.26 21.04 0.58
CA PRO A 32 -1.80 19.76 1.07
C PRO A 32 -0.73 18.85 1.68
N LYS A 33 0.46 18.79 1.07
CA LYS A 33 1.58 18.00 1.62
C LYS A 33 2.01 18.50 3.00
N LEU A 34 2.12 19.81 3.16
CA LEU A 34 2.47 20.41 4.45
C LEU A 34 1.39 20.11 5.50
N ILE A 35 0.11 20.28 5.15
CA ILE A 35 -1.00 19.98 6.03
C ILE A 35 -0.94 18.51 6.48
N VAL A 36 -0.80 17.57 5.53
CA VAL A 36 -0.72 16.13 5.85
C VAL A 36 0.50 15.82 6.74
N SER A 37 1.64 16.46 6.52
CA SER A 37 2.84 16.24 7.33
C SER A 37 2.72 16.74 8.77
N LEU A 38 1.84 17.72 9.01
CA LEU A 38 1.57 18.27 10.34
C LEU A 38 0.45 17.51 11.07
N LEU A 39 -0.33 16.69 10.37
CA LEU A 39 -1.38 15.89 11.00
C LEU A 39 -0.76 14.75 11.83
N PRO A 40 -1.30 14.47 13.02
CA PRO A 40 -0.83 13.36 13.83
C PRO A 40 -1.11 12.03 13.12
N THR A 41 -0.16 11.09 13.19
CA THR A 41 -0.33 9.74 12.66
C THR A 41 -1.54 9.06 13.30
N GLN A 42 -2.47 8.58 12.48
CA GLN A 42 -3.66 7.90 12.97
C GLN A 42 -3.29 6.60 13.68
N ASN A 43 -3.84 6.37 14.85
CA ASN A 43 -3.72 5.10 15.54
C ASN A 43 -4.80 4.14 15.00
N LEU A 44 -4.40 3.24 14.11
CA LEU A 44 -5.31 2.31 13.44
C LEU A 44 -5.88 1.28 14.42
N LYS A 45 -5.09 0.86 15.42
CA LYS A 45 -5.58 -0.02 16.47
C LYS A 45 -6.79 0.56 17.19
N LYS A 46 -6.69 1.80 17.66
CA LYS A 46 -7.79 2.48 18.35
C LYS A 46 -8.97 2.79 17.43
N LYS A 47 -8.67 3.21 16.20
CA LYS A 47 -9.71 3.61 15.24
C LYS A 47 -10.62 2.45 14.82
N TYR A 48 -10.05 1.28 14.62
CA TYR A 48 -10.77 0.10 14.13
C TYR A 48 -10.96 -0.98 15.20
N ASP A 49 -10.46 -0.77 16.41
CA ASP A 49 -10.35 -1.79 17.47
C ASP A 49 -9.64 -3.06 16.92
N ALA A 50 -8.57 -2.80 16.17
CA ALA A 50 -7.93 -3.84 15.37
C ALA A 50 -6.99 -4.69 16.22
N GLU A 51 -7.19 -6.02 16.15
CA GLU A 51 -6.27 -6.98 16.76
C GLU A 51 -5.19 -7.44 15.77
N TRP A 52 -5.57 -7.74 14.54
CA TRP A 52 -4.66 -8.23 13.52
C TRP A 52 -4.69 -7.41 12.24
N ALA A 53 -3.52 -7.31 11.64
CA ALA A 53 -3.33 -6.75 10.30
C ALA A 53 -2.65 -7.78 9.40
N LEU A 54 -2.99 -7.78 8.12
CA LEU A 54 -2.32 -8.55 7.08
C LEU A 54 -1.61 -7.59 6.12
N VAL A 55 -0.34 -7.86 5.82
CA VAL A 55 0.46 -7.06 4.90
C VAL A 55 1.06 -7.96 3.82
N THR A 56 0.70 -7.73 2.56
CA THR A 56 1.31 -8.43 1.43
C THR A 56 2.59 -7.72 0.97
N GLY A 57 3.57 -8.47 0.45
CA GLY A 57 4.90 -7.94 0.10
C GLY A 57 5.66 -7.42 1.32
N SER A 58 5.51 -8.10 2.45
CA SER A 58 5.99 -7.64 3.76
C SER A 58 7.44 -8.01 4.08
N SER A 59 8.15 -8.72 3.19
CA SER A 59 9.54 -9.14 3.42
C SER A 59 10.54 -7.99 3.29
N SER A 60 10.18 -6.89 2.60
CA SER A 60 11.10 -5.77 2.36
C SER A 60 10.37 -4.45 2.09
N GLY A 61 11.13 -3.36 1.97
CA GLY A 61 10.66 -2.05 1.48
C GLY A 61 9.47 -1.49 2.23
N ILE A 62 8.46 -1.05 1.48
CA ILE A 62 7.25 -0.40 2.02
C ILE A 62 6.46 -1.37 2.89
N GLY A 63 6.26 -2.63 2.46
CA GLY A 63 5.50 -3.62 3.22
C GLY A 63 6.15 -3.96 4.57
N LYS A 64 7.47 -4.11 4.62
CA LYS A 64 8.21 -4.26 5.89
C LYS A 64 7.99 -3.06 6.80
N SER A 65 8.13 -1.84 6.27
CA SER A 65 7.92 -0.61 7.05
C SER A 65 6.50 -0.48 7.60
N ILE A 66 5.48 -0.88 6.82
CA ILE A 66 4.08 -0.94 7.27
C ILE A 66 3.94 -1.93 8.42
N ALA A 67 4.51 -3.13 8.31
CA ALA A 67 4.45 -4.16 9.35
C ALA A 67 5.04 -3.66 10.68
N PHE A 68 6.20 -3.00 10.64
CA PHE A 68 6.82 -2.38 11.81
C PHE A 68 5.96 -1.25 12.41
N ALA A 69 5.37 -0.40 11.57
CA ALA A 69 4.51 0.68 12.01
C ALA A 69 3.23 0.18 12.70
N LEU A 70 2.66 -0.91 12.21
CA LEU A 70 1.48 -1.57 12.80
C LEU A 70 1.83 -2.24 14.13
N ALA A 71 2.93 -2.98 14.19
CA ALA A 71 3.43 -3.60 15.42
C ALA A 71 3.70 -2.54 16.52
N LYS A 72 4.29 -1.40 16.15
CA LYS A 72 4.50 -0.25 17.06
C LYS A 72 3.19 0.33 17.59
N GLN A 73 2.09 0.27 16.82
CA GLN A 73 0.75 0.67 17.27
C GLN A 73 0.07 -0.38 18.15
N GLY A 74 0.71 -1.53 18.36
CA GLY A 74 0.19 -2.61 19.18
C GLY A 74 -0.73 -3.58 18.43
N VAL A 75 -0.64 -3.65 17.10
CA VAL A 75 -1.37 -4.60 16.24
C VAL A 75 -0.51 -5.83 15.99
N ASN A 76 -1.09 -7.02 16.05
CA ASN A 76 -0.45 -8.26 15.61
C ASN A 76 -0.41 -8.29 14.07
N VAL A 77 0.64 -8.88 13.48
CA VAL A 77 0.82 -8.78 12.02
C VAL A 77 0.99 -10.13 11.36
N VAL A 78 0.21 -10.35 10.30
CA VAL A 78 0.38 -11.44 9.34
C VAL A 78 1.25 -10.94 8.18
N LEU A 79 2.43 -11.50 8.05
CA LEU A 79 3.37 -11.23 6.98
C LEU A 79 3.12 -12.17 5.81
N VAL A 80 2.79 -11.64 4.65
CA VAL A 80 2.57 -12.42 3.42
C VAL A 80 3.59 -11.99 2.37
N ALA A 81 4.47 -12.89 1.95
CA ALA A 81 5.46 -12.64 0.92
C ALA A 81 5.93 -13.96 0.28
N LEU A 82 6.85 -13.89 -0.67
CA LEU A 82 7.54 -15.07 -1.17
C LEU A 82 8.26 -15.79 -0.03
N GLN A 83 8.31 -17.13 -0.11
CA GLN A 83 9.06 -17.94 0.86
C GLN A 83 10.56 -17.85 0.53
N GLU A 84 11.18 -16.82 1.06
CA GLU A 84 12.59 -16.49 0.87
C GLU A 84 13.23 -16.10 2.21
N PRO A 85 14.58 -16.17 2.36
CA PRO A 85 15.25 -15.80 3.60
C PRO A 85 14.88 -14.42 4.14
N LEU A 86 14.61 -13.47 3.24
CA LEU A 86 14.23 -12.10 3.59
C LEU A 86 12.90 -12.02 4.38
N LEU A 87 11.96 -12.95 4.15
CA LEU A 87 10.73 -13.05 4.94
C LEU A 87 11.05 -13.55 6.36
N ASP A 88 11.95 -14.52 6.48
CA ASP A 88 12.36 -15.06 7.76
C ASP A 88 13.11 -14.03 8.59
N GLU A 89 14.04 -13.29 7.98
CA GLU A 89 14.75 -12.17 8.60
C GLU A 89 13.79 -11.10 9.12
N THR A 90 12.85 -10.65 8.31
CA THR A 90 11.86 -9.64 8.72
C THR A 90 10.96 -10.15 9.85
N PHE A 91 10.58 -11.42 9.83
CA PHE A 91 9.80 -12.03 10.88
C PHE A 91 10.54 -12.07 12.22
N GLU A 92 11.83 -12.49 12.23
CA GLU A 92 12.64 -12.51 13.45
C GLU A 92 12.98 -11.11 13.96
N GLU A 93 13.22 -10.14 13.08
CA GLU A 93 13.41 -8.74 13.48
C GLU A 93 12.17 -8.17 14.18
N LEU A 94 10.97 -8.45 13.67
CA LEU A 94 9.72 -8.01 14.29
C LEU A 94 9.52 -8.66 15.66
N LYS A 95 9.78 -9.96 15.80
CA LYS A 95 9.69 -10.67 17.08
C LYS A 95 10.68 -10.12 18.11
N ALA A 96 11.89 -9.83 17.68
CA ALA A 96 12.92 -9.25 18.55
C ALA A 96 12.56 -7.81 18.99
N SER A 97 11.94 -7.04 18.09
CA SER A 97 11.60 -5.62 18.36
C SER A 97 10.31 -5.45 19.17
N PHE A 98 9.35 -6.40 19.06
CA PHE A 98 8.01 -6.29 19.63
C PHE A 98 7.59 -7.63 20.27
N GLY A 99 8.29 -8.06 21.30
CA GLY A 99 8.10 -9.36 21.95
C GLY A 99 6.72 -9.60 22.59
N ASP A 100 5.94 -8.54 22.80
CA ASP A 100 4.58 -8.57 23.33
C ASP A 100 3.50 -8.66 22.22
N ARG A 101 3.92 -8.74 20.95
CA ARG A 101 3.02 -8.89 19.78
C ARG A 101 3.11 -10.29 19.21
N LYS A 102 2.03 -10.70 18.54
CA LYS A 102 1.99 -11.97 17.80
C LYS A 102 2.24 -11.70 16.33
N PHE A 103 3.04 -12.55 15.74
CA PHE A 103 3.35 -12.49 14.30
C PHE A 103 3.07 -13.85 13.67
N LEU A 104 2.51 -13.82 12.46
CA LEU A 104 2.34 -14.98 11.60
C LEU A 104 3.02 -14.71 10.28
N LYS A 105 3.83 -15.64 9.77
CA LYS A 105 4.39 -15.54 8.42
C LYS A 105 3.79 -16.57 7.49
N ILE A 106 3.45 -16.16 6.29
CA ILE A 106 2.86 -16.97 5.24
C ILE A 106 3.68 -16.80 3.96
N GLY A 107 4.52 -17.78 3.66
CA GLY A 107 5.31 -17.81 2.44
C GLY A 107 4.48 -18.31 1.26
N VAL A 108 4.12 -17.42 0.33
CA VAL A 108 3.33 -17.71 -0.87
C VAL A 108 3.77 -16.88 -2.06
N ASN A 109 3.59 -17.42 -3.25
CA ASN A 109 3.73 -16.66 -4.51
C ASN A 109 2.36 -16.14 -4.93
N LEU A 110 2.12 -14.83 -4.82
CA LEU A 110 0.86 -14.19 -5.21
C LEU A 110 0.65 -14.15 -6.73
N GLY A 111 1.66 -14.49 -7.53
CA GLY A 111 1.53 -14.65 -8.98
C GLY A 111 1.19 -16.08 -9.43
N ALA A 112 0.98 -17.01 -8.50
CA ALA A 112 0.68 -18.41 -8.79
C ALA A 112 -0.60 -18.85 -8.06
N PRO A 113 -1.38 -19.82 -8.57
CA PRO A 113 -2.63 -20.25 -7.95
C PRO A 113 -2.43 -20.86 -6.55
N GLY A 114 -3.49 -20.86 -5.71
CA GLY A 114 -3.53 -21.51 -4.41
C GLY A 114 -3.09 -20.65 -3.22
N TYR A 115 -2.66 -19.42 -3.44
CA TYR A 115 -2.28 -18.51 -2.33
C TYR A 115 -3.48 -18.09 -1.48
N VAL A 116 -4.66 -17.95 -2.08
CA VAL A 116 -5.88 -17.49 -1.38
C VAL A 116 -6.27 -18.48 -0.30
N ASP A 117 -6.38 -19.76 -0.65
CA ASP A 117 -6.75 -20.81 0.29
C ASP A 117 -5.71 -20.93 1.40
N LYS A 118 -4.41 -20.89 1.05
CA LYS A 118 -3.34 -20.95 2.03
C LYS A 118 -3.37 -19.78 3.02
N ILE A 119 -3.64 -18.57 2.55
CA ILE A 119 -3.78 -17.39 3.42
C ILE A 119 -5.05 -17.51 4.27
N ALA A 120 -6.16 -17.90 3.66
CA ALA A 120 -7.43 -18.06 4.35
C ALA A 120 -7.35 -19.12 5.48
N ASP A 121 -6.78 -20.27 5.20
CA ASP A 121 -6.62 -21.36 6.18
C ASP A 121 -5.69 -20.96 7.33
N ALA A 122 -4.54 -20.33 7.00
CA ALA A 122 -3.59 -19.90 8.01
C ALA A 122 -4.13 -18.80 8.94
N THR A 123 -5.18 -18.09 8.51
CA THR A 123 -5.78 -16.97 9.25
C THR A 123 -7.20 -17.27 9.76
N LYS A 124 -7.67 -18.52 9.70
CA LYS A 124 -9.06 -18.87 10.04
C LYS A 124 -9.43 -18.60 11.51
N ASP A 125 -8.47 -18.74 12.41
CA ASP A 125 -8.66 -18.61 13.85
C ASP A 125 -8.32 -17.23 14.40
N ILE A 126 -8.08 -16.23 13.53
CA ILE A 126 -7.75 -14.84 13.90
C ILE A 126 -8.62 -13.83 13.14
N ASP A 127 -8.91 -12.73 13.80
CA ASP A 127 -9.72 -11.65 13.24
C ASP A 127 -8.82 -10.57 12.60
N VAL A 128 -8.57 -10.72 11.30
CA VAL A 128 -7.81 -9.73 10.53
C VAL A 128 -8.73 -8.59 10.13
N GLN A 129 -8.49 -7.41 10.69
CA GLN A 129 -9.30 -6.21 10.49
C GLN A 129 -8.63 -5.15 9.61
N LEU A 130 -7.31 -5.21 9.47
CA LEU A 130 -6.55 -4.30 8.62
C LEU A 130 -5.86 -5.10 7.51
N VAL A 131 -6.14 -4.78 6.25
CA VAL A 131 -5.56 -5.46 5.10
C VAL A 131 -4.78 -4.46 4.25
N PHE A 132 -3.47 -4.68 4.11
CA PHE A 132 -2.58 -3.88 3.29
C PHE A 132 -2.16 -4.67 2.06
N ASN A 133 -2.82 -4.43 0.95
CA ASN A 133 -2.45 -4.95 -0.36
C ASN A 133 -1.30 -4.11 -0.91
N ASN A 134 -0.06 -4.55 -0.61
CA ASN A 134 1.15 -3.82 -0.96
C ASN A 134 2.06 -4.60 -1.91
N ALA A 135 1.89 -5.91 -2.00
CA ALA A 135 2.68 -6.73 -2.91
C ALA A 135 2.52 -6.30 -4.36
N GLY A 136 3.63 -6.26 -5.06
CA GLY A 136 3.67 -5.96 -6.49
C GLY A 136 5.10 -5.91 -6.99
N TYR A 137 5.27 -6.13 -8.28
CA TYR A 137 6.56 -5.97 -8.94
C TYR A 137 6.39 -5.50 -10.38
N MET A 138 7.43 -4.87 -10.89
CA MET A 138 7.44 -4.34 -12.26
C MET A 138 8.15 -5.33 -13.20
N LEU A 139 7.56 -5.53 -14.37
CA LEU A 139 8.24 -6.18 -15.49
C LEU A 139 8.83 -5.11 -16.39
N THR A 140 10.11 -5.27 -16.70
CA THR A 140 10.82 -4.41 -17.66
C THR A 140 11.08 -5.18 -18.94
N GLY A 141 11.08 -4.47 -20.08
CA GLY A 141 11.32 -5.04 -21.41
C GLY A 141 10.20 -4.77 -22.38
N PHE A 142 10.34 -5.30 -23.60
CA PHE A 142 9.32 -5.17 -24.64
C PHE A 142 8.19 -6.18 -24.40
N PHE A 143 6.97 -5.74 -24.55
CA PHE A 143 5.78 -6.54 -24.32
C PHE A 143 5.75 -7.81 -25.21
N ASP A 144 6.07 -7.64 -26.50
CA ASP A 144 6.09 -8.72 -27.50
C ASP A 144 7.22 -9.74 -27.29
N LYS A 145 8.26 -9.39 -26.51
CA LYS A 145 9.38 -10.27 -26.15
C LYS A 145 9.22 -10.94 -24.79
N THR A 146 8.27 -10.48 -24.00
CA THR A 146 8.04 -11.06 -22.67
C THR A 146 7.09 -12.26 -22.79
N PRO A 147 7.45 -13.45 -22.27
CA PRO A 147 6.58 -14.61 -22.28
C PRO A 147 5.23 -14.31 -21.62
N LEU A 148 4.13 -14.72 -22.27
CA LEU A 148 2.77 -14.46 -21.75
C LEU A 148 2.59 -14.95 -20.31
N ALA A 149 3.16 -16.08 -19.95
CA ALA A 149 3.08 -16.59 -18.58
C ALA A 149 3.65 -15.60 -17.54
N ARG A 150 4.75 -14.90 -17.87
CA ARG A 150 5.31 -13.86 -16.96
C ARG A 150 4.40 -12.64 -16.87
N LEU A 151 3.77 -12.24 -17.97
CA LEU A 151 2.79 -11.14 -17.97
C LEU A 151 1.59 -11.50 -17.10
N MET A 152 1.07 -12.73 -17.23
CA MET A 152 -0.06 -13.21 -16.41
C MET A 152 0.29 -13.32 -14.93
N MET A 153 1.47 -13.81 -14.56
CA MET A 153 1.95 -13.84 -13.18
C MET A 153 2.07 -12.44 -12.58
N ASN A 154 2.55 -11.49 -13.37
CA ASN A 154 2.64 -10.09 -12.93
C ASN A 154 1.25 -9.49 -12.70
N HIS A 155 0.31 -9.70 -13.62
CA HIS A 155 -1.07 -9.26 -13.47
C HIS A 155 -1.74 -9.91 -12.26
N GLU A 156 -1.56 -11.21 -12.06
CA GLU A 156 -2.08 -11.94 -10.91
C GLU A 156 -1.56 -11.33 -9.60
N CYS A 157 -0.24 -11.13 -9.49
CA CYS A 157 0.37 -10.55 -8.30
C CYS A 157 -0.07 -9.09 -8.04
N ASN A 158 -0.07 -8.24 -9.08
CA ASN A 158 -0.26 -6.79 -8.91
C ASN A 158 -1.73 -6.37 -8.82
N ALA A 159 -2.65 -7.16 -9.36
CA ALA A 159 -4.06 -6.80 -9.44
C ALA A 159 -4.99 -7.86 -8.83
N THR A 160 -4.99 -9.08 -9.38
CA THR A 160 -5.96 -10.12 -9.01
C THR A 160 -5.81 -10.54 -7.55
N SER A 161 -4.57 -10.71 -7.06
CA SER A 161 -4.31 -11.13 -5.69
C SER A 161 -4.88 -10.14 -4.67
N ALA A 162 -4.73 -8.85 -4.90
CA ALA A 162 -5.25 -7.81 -4.04
C ALA A 162 -6.79 -7.86 -3.95
N MET A 163 -7.46 -8.11 -5.08
CA MET A 163 -8.91 -8.26 -5.13
C MET A 163 -9.38 -9.51 -4.37
N GLN A 164 -8.75 -10.66 -4.60
CA GLN A 164 -9.13 -11.93 -3.98
C GLN A 164 -8.89 -11.92 -2.46
N ILE A 165 -7.74 -11.43 -2.01
CA ILE A 165 -7.43 -11.27 -0.59
C ILE A 165 -8.44 -10.31 0.07
N THR A 166 -8.73 -9.18 -0.57
CA THR A 166 -9.73 -8.22 -0.08
C THR A 166 -11.09 -8.89 0.09
N HIS A 167 -11.54 -9.67 -0.90
CA HIS A 167 -12.82 -10.36 -0.85
C HIS A 167 -12.91 -11.29 0.37
N VAL A 168 -11.89 -12.11 0.61
CA VAL A 168 -11.85 -13.03 1.77
C VAL A 168 -12.01 -12.29 3.09
N PHE A 169 -11.20 -11.25 3.30
CA PHE A 169 -11.18 -10.58 4.60
C PHE A 169 -12.36 -9.62 4.80
N VAL A 170 -12.83 -8.94 3.76
CA VAL A 170 -14.04 -8.10 3.85
C VAL A 170 -15.26 -8.98 4.16
N THR A 171 -15.41 -10.13 3.51
CA THR A 171 -16.49 -11.07 3.82
C THR A 171 -16.45 -11.49 5.29
N ARG A 172 -15.29 -11.89 5.82
CA ARG A 172 -15.12 -12.25 7.24
C ARG A 172 -15.43 -11.10 8.19
N MET A 173 -14.98 -9.87 7.85
CA MET A 173 -15.28 -8.69 8.66
C MET A 173 -16.79 -8.42 8.73
N LEU A 174 -17.50 -8.56 7.60
CA LEU A 174 -18.95 -8.35 7.53
C LEU A 174 -19.72 -9.43 8.31
N GLU A 175 -19.37 -10.70 8.12
CA GLU A 175 -19.99 -11.83 8.83
C GLU A 175 -19.86 -11.71 10.36
N LYS A 176 -18.72 -11.20 10.84
CA LYS A 176 -18.45 -11.01 12.28
C LYS A 176 -18.80 -9.61 12.79
N ASN A 177 -19.36 -8.74 11.96
CA ASN A 177 -19.65 -7.33 12.28
C ASN A 177 -18.43 -6.58 12.84
N LEU A 178 -17.25 -6.82 12.25
CA LEU A 178 -16.00 -6.20 12.66
C LEU A 178 -15.77 -4.89 11.90
N ARG A 179 -15.22 -3.90 12.58
CA ARG A 179 -14.71 -2.69 11.94
C ARG A 179 -13.36 -2.99 11.33
N GLY A 180 -13.10 -2.50 10.12
CA GLY A 180 -11.84 -2.76 9.46
C GLY A 180 -11.48 -1.73 8.39
N CYS A 181 -10.32 -1.92 7.78
CA CYS A 181 -9.80 -1.07 6.72
C CYS A 181 -9.01 -1.90 5.71
N VAL A 182 -9.22 -1.61 4.44
CA VAL A 182 -8.42 -2.15 3.34
C VAL A 182 -7.65 -1.01 2.68
N VAL A 183 -6.36 -1.21 2.48
CA VAL A 183 -5.45 -0.23 1.85
C VAL A 183 -4.80 -0.89 0.64
N PHE A 184 -4.75 -0.18 -0.47
CA PHE A 184 -4.03 -0.57 -1.67
C PHE A 184 -2.85 0.36 -1.86
N THR A 185 -1.64 -0.20 -1.96
CA THR A 185 -0.46 0.55 -2.37
C THR A 185 -0.42 0.60 -3.89
N SER A 186 -0.45 1.81 -4.43
CA SER A 186 -0.39 2.07 -5.86
C SER A 186 0.87 2.87 -6.18
N SER A 187 1.43 2.67 -7.37
CA SER A 187 2.50 3.49 -7.94
C SER A 187 1.94 4.27 -9.13
N ALA A 188 2.28 5.56 -9.20
CA ALA A 188 1.98 6.41 -10.35
C ALA A 188 3.15 6.43 -11.32
#